data_fa41a2e803a75d90dc01115b97888514
#
_entry.id   fa41a2e803a75d90dc01115b97888514
#
_cell.length_a   1.000
_cell.length_b   1.000
_cell.length_c   1.000
_cell.angle_alpha   90.00
_cell.angle_beta   90.00
_cell.angle_gamma   90.00
#
_symmetry.space_group_name_H-M   'P 1'
#
loop_
_entity.id
_entity.type
_entity.pdbx_description
1 polymer ?
#
loop_
_entity_poly.entity_id
_entity_poly.type
_entity_poly.pdbx_seq_one_letter_code
_entity_poly.pdbx_strand_id
1 'polypeptide(L)'
;MTPEVTSFFDDATNTISYVVKDPNGSACAIIDSVLDFDYSSGRTDTKSADAVIAFVRENNLSVEWLLETHVHADHLSAAPYLQDHVGGKIGIGDRIKVVQDTFGKVFNEGTEFQRDGSQFDQLFVEGDVLMIGQMRGTVMHTPGHTPACLTYVIGDAAFVGDTLFMPDFGTARCDCPGGSSDTLFDSVQKILALPDETRIFVGHDYKAPGRDEFAWETTVGAQKAANIHVGAGKSKEEFVAMRDSRDATLAMPKLIIPSLQVNMRAGQMPAPDEHGDVFLKVPVNKL
;
A
#
# COMPACT_ATOMS: atom_id res chain seq x y z
N MET A 1 9.20 12.03 -17.83
CA MET A 1 8.77 10.85 -18.64
C MET A 1 7.44 10.40 -18.03
N THR A 2 6.44 10.12 -18.84
CA THR A 2 5.11 9.75 -18.36
C THR A 2 4.95 8.23 -18.41
N PRO A 3 4.82 7.54 -17.29
CA PRO A 3 4.60 6.09 -17.27
C PRO A 3 3.24 5.72 -17.84
N GLU A 4 3.18 4.53 -18.48
CA GLU A 4 1.92 3.89 -18.80
C GLU A 4 1.44 3.15 -17.53
N VAL A 5 0.26 3.48 -17.01
CA VAL A 5 -0.29 2.90 -15.80
C VAL A 5 -1.55 2.11 -16.13
N THR A 6 -1.57 0.85 -15.72
CA THR A 6 -2.76 -0.01 -15.79
C THR A 6 -3.17 -0.39 -14.38
N SER A 7 -4.44 -0.20 -14.07
CA SER A 7 -5.03 -0.46 -12.74
C SER A 7 -5.83 -1.76 -12.74
N PHE A 8 -5.78 -2.46 -11.61
CA PHE A 8 -6.55 -3.67 -11.32
C PHE A 8 -7.30 -3.45 -10.01
N PHE A 9 -8.61 -3.38 -10.09
CA PHE A 9 -9.46 -3.13 -8.94
C PHE A 9 -9.96 -4.44 -8.34
N ASP A 10 -9.75 -4.62 -7.03
CA ASP A 10 -10.33 -5.71 -6.25
C ASP A 10 -11.58 -5.24 -5.50
N ASP A 11 -12.75 -5.76 -5.90
CA ASP A 11 -14.04 -5.41 -5.30
C ASP A 11 -14.17 -5.85 -3.83
N ALA A 12 -13.45 -6.89 -3.41
CA ALA A 12 -13.59 -7.46 -2.07
C ALA A 12 -12.96 -6.58 -1.00
N THR A 13 -11.86 -5.91 -1.34
CA THR A 13 -11.09 -5.05 -0.43
C THR A 13 -11.10 -3.57 -0.85
N ASN A 14 -11.67 -3.25 -2.02
CA ASN A 14 -11.64 -1.94 -2.66
C ASN A 14 -10.21 -1.44 -2.93
N THR A 15 -9.27 -2.35 -3.13
CA THR A 15 -7.86 -2.06 -3.39
C THR A 15 -7.61 -1.89 -4.88
N ILE A 16 -6.70 -1.00 -5.23
CA ILE A 16 -6.21 -0.86 -6.60
C ILE A 16 -4.74 -1.24 -6.65
N SER A 17 -4.43 -2.34 -7.37
CA SER A 17 -3.08 -2.69 -7.77
C SER A 17 -2.72 -2.02 -9.09
N TYR A 18 -1.47 -1.65 -9.28
CA TYR A 18 -1.01 -0.96 -10.49
C TYR A 18 0.12 -1.70 -11.18
N VAL A 19 0.07 -1.79 -12.51
CA VAL A 19 1.22 -2.10 -13.36
C VAL A 19 1.71 -0.80 -13.99
N VAL A 20 2.96 -0.44 -13.68
CA VAL A 20 3.59 0.83 -14.07
C VAL A 20 4.71 0.52 -15.07
N LYS A 21 4.47 0.78 -16.35
CA LYS A 21 5.35 0.40 -17.46
C LYS A 21 6.19 1.58 -17.98
N ASP A 22 7.44 1.32 -18.32
CA ASP A 22 8.27 2.24 -19.10
C ASP A 22 7.68 2.40 -20.51
N PRO A 23 7.30 3.63 -20.94
CA PRO A 23 6.73 3.86 -22.26
C PRO A 23 7.69 3.52 -23.41
N ASN A 24 9.00 3.47 -23.14
CA ASN A 24 10.04 3.21 -24.14
C ASN A 24 10.57 1.77 -24.11
N GLY A 25 9.98 0.88 -23.29
CA GLY A 25 10.45 -0.49 -23.13
C GLY A 25 9.40 -1.45 -22.63
N SER A 26 9.85 -2.63 -22.22
CA SER A 26 9.01 -3.65 -21.60
C SER A 26 9.10 -3.68 -20.06
N ALA A 27 10.03 -2.93 -19.47
CA ALA A 27 10.23 -2.92 -18.03
C ALA A 27 9.01 -2.34 -17.31
N CYS A 28 8.62 -2.98 -16.21
CA CYS A 28 7.51 -2.49 -15.38
C CYS A 28 7.75 -2.78 -13.89
N ALA A 29 6.97 -2.09 -13.06
CA ALA A 29 6.76 -2.40 -11.65
C ALA A 29 5.31 -2.76 -11.41
N ILE A 30 5.05 -3.60 -10.40
CA ILE A 30 3.72 -3.87 -9.87
C ILE A 30 3.67 -3.26 -8.47
N ILE A 31 2.59 -2.54 -8.14
CA ILE A 31 2.45 -1.83 -6.86
C ILE A 31 1.18 -2.32 -6.16
N ASP A 32 1.32 -2.67 -4.85
CA ASP A 32 0.25 -3.06 -3.92
C ASP A 32 -0.66 -4.18 -4.46
N SER A 33 -0.06 -5.35 -4.66
CA SER A 33 -0.75 -6.51 -5.22
C SER A 33 -1.63 -7.23 -4.20
N VAL A 34 -2.77 -7.77 -4.67
CA VAL A 34 -3.75 -8.46 -3.82
C VAL A 34 -3.70 -9.97 -3.99
N LEU A 35 -3.57 -10.69 -2.86
CA LEU A 35 -3.88 -12.11 -2.75
C LEU A 35 -5.28 -12.24 -2.15
N ASP A 36 -6.19 -12.84 -2.90
CA ASP A 36 -7.57 -13.03 -2.47
C ASP A 36 -7.65 -13.90 -1.22
N PHE A 37 -8.45 -13.50 -0.24
CA PHE A 37 -8.59 -14.21 1.03
C PHE A 37 -10.03 -14.20 1.55
N ASP A 38 -10.61 -15.38 1.73
CA ASP A 38 -11.89 -15.53 2.43
C ASP A 38 -11.64 -15.73 3.93
N TYR A 39 -11.93 -14.69 4.70
CA TYR A 39 -11.76 -14.70 6.16
C TYR A 39 -12.57 -15.80 6.85
N SER A 40 -13.76 -16.10 6.35
CA SER A 40 -14.68 -17.06 6.97
C SER A 40 -14.21 -18.50 6.87
N SER A 41 -13.57 -18.86 5.75
CA SER A 41 -13.05 -20.21 5.50
C SER A 41 -11.54 -20.33 5.67
N GLY A 42 -10.81 -19.21 5.81
CA GLY A 42 -9.35 -19.18 5.83
C GLY A 42 -8.71 -19.55 4.49
N ARG A 43 -9.45 -19.43 3.38
CA ARG A 43 -8.96 -19.83 2.05
C ARG A 43 -8.36 -18.66 1.29
N THR A 44 -7.22 -18.92 0.65
CA THR A 44 -6.65 -18.03 -0.37
C THR A 44 -7.16 -18.39 -1.76
N ASP A 45 -7.21 -17.41 -2.66
CA ASP A 45 -7.36 -17.58 -4.10
C ASP A 45 -6.35 -16.65 -4.79
N THR A 46 -6.08 -16.85 -6.07
CA THR A 46 -5.09 -16.11 -6.85
C THR A 46 -5.69 -15.30 -7.99
N LYS A 47 -7.03 -15.21 -8.04
CA LYS A 47 -7.76 -14.58 -9.14
C LYS A 47 -7.27 -13.15 -9.45
N SER A 48 -7.08 -12.33 -8.42
CA SER A 48 -6.60 -10.95 -8.59
C SER A 48 -5.16 -10.91 -9.11
N ALA A 49 -4.27 -11.73 -8.54
CA ALA A 49 -2.89 -11.83 -8.99
C ALA A 49 -2.77 -12.45 -10.40
N ASP A 50 -3.58 -13.46 -10.73
CA ASP A 50 -3.60 -14.09 -12.05
C ASP A 50 -4.00 -13.12 -13.15
N ALA A 51 -4.90 -12.16 -12.88
CA ALA A 51 -5.25 -11.11 -13.81
C ALA A 51 -4.03 -10.20 -14.13
N VAL A 52 -3.23 -9.87 -13.13
CA VAL A 52 -1.98 -9.11 -13.30
C VAL A 52 -0.95 -9.93 -14.09
N ILE A 53 -0.78 -11.22 -13.78
CA ILE A 53 0.13 -12.13 -14.49
C ILE A 53 -0.26 -12.25 -15.97
N ALA A 54 -1.55 -12.41 -16.25
CA ALA A 54 -2.07 -12.48 -17.61
C ALA A 54 -1.74 -11.20 -18.39
N PHE A 55 -1.99 -10.04 -17.81
CA PHE A 55 -1.66 -8.75 -18.42
C PHE A 55 -0.15 -8.61 -18.71
N VAL A 56 0.70 -8.95 -17.74
CA VAL A 56 2.16 -8.91 -17.89
C VAL A 56 2.62 -9.78 -19.07
N ARG A 57 2.09 -11.01 -19.16
CA ARG A 57 2.45 -11.96 -20.22
C ARG A 57 1.91 -11.56 -21.59
N GLU A 58 0.66 -11.14 -21.67
CA GLU A 58 0.02 -10.71 -22.94
C GLU A 58 0.71 -9.49 -23.54
N ASN A 59 1.22 -8.60 -22.70
CA ASN A 59 1.95 -7.41 -23.13
C ASN A 59 3.48 -7.60 -23.19
N ASN A 60 3.98 -8.82 -22.95
CA ASN A 60 5.41 -9.15 -22.94
C ASN A 60 6.23 -8.23 -22.03
N LEU A 61 5.72 -7.91 -20.84
CA LEU A 61 6.40 -7.05 -19.88
C LEU A 61 7.46 -7.81 -19.10
N SER A 62 8.48 -7.08 -18.65
CA SER A 62 9.55 -7.55 -17.78
C SER A 62 9.39 -6.88 -16.42
N VAL A 63 8.96 -7.63 -15.43
CA VAL A 63 8.76 -7.11 -14.07
C VAL A 63 10.11 -6.94 -13.39
N GLU A 64 10.47 -5.72 -13.00
CA GLU A 64 11.68 -5.42 -12.26
C GLU A 64 11.42 -5.27 -10.77
N TRP A 65 10.21 -4.77 -10.42
CA TRP A 65 9.83 -4.49 -9.04
C TRP A 65 8.42 -4.95 -8.72
N LEU A 66 8.26 -5.46 -7.49
CA LEU A 66 7.02 -5.70 -6.78
C LEU A 66 7.07 -4.79 -5.55
N LEU A 67 6.39 -3.66 -5.60
CA LEU A 67 6.50 -2.59 -4.61
C LEU A 67 5.30 -2.59 -3.67
N GLU A 68 5.57 -2.51 -2.38
CA GLU A 68 4.56 -2.27 -1.36
C GLU A 68 4.68 -0.83 -0.85
N THR A 69 3.59 -0.08 -0.86
CA THR A 69 3.58 1.27 -0.28
C THR A 69 3.65 1.22 1.25
N HIS A 70 3.09 0.19 1.85
CA HIS A 70 3.12 -0.06 3.29
C HIS A 70 2.73 -1.53 3.62
N VAL A 71 2.67 -1.88 4.89
CA VAL A 71 2.06 -3.14 5.34
C VAL A 71 0.55 -2.95 5.41
N HIS A 72 -0.15 -3.49 4.44
CA HIS A 72 -1.61 -3.40 4.34
C HIS A 72 -2.29 -4.18 5.46
N ALA A 73 -3.34 -3.59 6.05
CA ALA A 73 -4.13 -4.21 7.11
C ALA A 73 -5.47 -4.78 6.61
N ASP A 74 -5.83 -4.53 5.37
CA ASP A 74 -7.14 -4.78 4.78
C ASP A 74 -7.13 -5.80 3.65
N HIS A 75 -5.96 -6.16 3.11
CA HIS A 75 -5.77 -7.25 2.15
C HIS A 75 -4.42 -7.95 2.34
N LEU A 76 -4.29 -9.16 1.83
CA LEU A 76 -3.02 -9.87 1.78
C LEU A 76 -2.26 -9.48 0.51
N SER A 77 -0.93 -9.38 0.60
CA SER A 77 -0.06 -9.13 -0.55
C SER A 77 0.16 -10.42 -1.35
N ALA A 78 0.04 -10.31 -2.69
CA ALA A 78 0.38 -11.37 -3.62
C ALA A 78 1.84 -11.32 -4.11
N ALA A 79 2.69 -10.45 -3.54
CA ALA A 79 4.05 -10.23 -4.05
C ALA A 79 4.87 -11.51 -4.23
N PRO A 80 4.92 -12.47 -3.28
CA PRO A 80 5.67 -13.72 -3.50
C PRO A 80 5.11 -14.56 -4.64
N TYR A 81 3.78 -14.65 -4.75
CA TYR A 81 3.13 -15.39 -5.83
C TYR A 81 3.46 -14.77 -7.21
N LEU A 82 3.41 -13.45 -7.31
CA LEU A 82 3.81 -12.73 -8.51
C LEU A 82 5.30 -12.93 -8.81
N GLN A 83 6.17 -12.85 -7.79
CA GLN A 83 7.61 -13.07 -7.94
C GLN A 83 7.92 -14.44 -8.56
N ASP A 84 7.24 -15.47 -8.09
CA ASP A 84 7.40 -16.85 -8.62
C ASP A 84 6.95 -16.98 -10.08
N HIS A 85 5.97 -16.18 -10.54
CA HIS A 85 5.37 -16.30 -11.87
C HIS A 85 5.94 -15.35 -12.93
N VAL A 86 6.33 -14.14 -12.52
CA VAL A 86 6.75 -13.07 -13.44
C VAL A 86 8.07 -12.40 -13.03
N GLY A 87 8.69 -12.85 -11.94
CA GLY A 87 9.96 -12.29 -11.45
C GLY A 87 9.78 -10.95 -10.72
N GLY A 88 10.86 -10.20 -10.63
CA GLY A 88 10.93 -8.92 -9.95
C GLY A 88 11.48 -9.03 -8.53
N LYS A 89 11.81 -7.88 -7.93
CA LYS A 89 12.28 -7.75 -6.55
C LYS A 89 11.18 -7.18 -5.68
N ILE A 90 10.94 -7.77 -4.52
CA ILE A 90 9.97 -7.25 -3.56
C ILE A 90 10.62 -6.12 -2.75
N GLY A 91 10.03 -4.92 -2.82
CA GLY A 91 10.54 -3.74 -2.14
C GLY A 91 9.50 -3.06 -1.26
N ILE A 92 9.94 -2.58 -0.08
CA ILE A 92 9.13 -1.82 0.87
C ILE A 92 9.99 -0.78 1.59
N GLY A 93 9.40 0.12 2.38
CA GLY A 93 10.12 1.06 3.23
C GLY A 93 10.91 0.39 4.36
N ASP A 94 12.10 0.93 4.71
CA ASP A 94 12.96 0.39 5.77
C ASP A 94 12.32 0.41 7.16
N ARG A 95 11.26 1.24 7.34
CA ARG A 95 10.47 1.31 8.56
C ARG A 95 9.56 0.10 8.77
N ILE A 96 9.53 -0.84 7.83
CA ILE A 96 8.94 -2.17 8.04
C ILE A 96 9.43 -2.82 9.35
N LYS A 97 10.66 -2.58 9.74
CA LYS A 97 11.25 -3.06 10.99
C LYS A 97 10.47 -2.61 12.23
N VAL A 98 9.92 -1.40 12.21
CA VAL A 98 9.08 -0.88 13.31
C VAL A 98 7.75 -1.64 13.36
N VAL A 99 7.16 -1.92 12.19
CA VAL A 99 5.93 -2.70 12.06
C VAL A 99 6.15 -4.13 12.52
N GLN A 100 7.24 -4.77 12.08
CA GLN A 100 7.63 -6.12 12.49
C GLN A 100 7.87 -6.23 13.99
N ASP A 101 8.51 -5.23 14.63
CA ASP A 101 8.73 -5.23 16.08
C ASP A 101 7.41 -5.08 16.85
N THR A 102 6.54 -4.17 16.39
CA THR A 102 5.24 -3.91 17.01
C THR A 102 4.34 -5.14 16.92
N PHE A 103 4.06 -5.59 15.70
CA PHE A 103 3.10 -6.68 15.46
C PHE A 103 3.69 -8.07 15.74
N GLY A 104 5.01 -8.23 15.68
CA GLY A 104 5.67 -9.42 16.16
C GLY A 104 5.42 -9.67 17.65
N LYS A 105 5.31 -8.60 18.46
CA LYS A 105 4.91 -8.70 19.89
C LYS A 105 3.40 -8.98 20.04
N VAL A 106 2.56 -8.32 19.25
CA VAL A 106 1.10 -8.52 19.26
C VAL A 106 0.74 -9.97 18.94
N PHE A 107 1.35 -10.52 17.89
CA PHE A 107 1.09 -11.90 17.44
C PHE A 107 1.95 -12.96 18.15
N ASN A 108 2.72 -12.55 19.18
CA ASN A 108 3.59 -13.46 19.92
C ASN A 108 4.50 -14.29 18.99
N GLU A 109 5.17 -13.60 18.08
CA GLU A 109 6.17 -14.21 17.21
C GLU A 109 7.46 -14.46 17.98
N GLY A 110 8.05 -15.65 17.79
CA GLY A 110 9.29 -16.05 18.40
C GLY A 110 10.52 -15.40 17.72
N THR A 111 11.70 -15.89 18.09
CA THR A 111 12.99 -15.43 17.56
C THR A 111 13.25 -15.90 16.12
N GLU A 112 12.52 -16.89 15.64
CA GLU A 112 12.54 -17.40 14.28
C GLU A 112 12.04 -16.36 13.27
N PHE A 113 11.12 -15.49 13.69
CA PHE A 113 10.67 -14.37 12.87
C PHE A 113 11.64 -13.19 12.99
N GLN A 114 12.47 -13.01 11.97
CA GLN A 114 13.43 -11.90 11.94
C GLN A 114 12.66 -10.57 11.72
N ARG A 115 12.99 -9.55 12.54
CA ARG A 115 12.33 -8.22 12.55
C ARG A 115 13.26 -7.15 11.97
N ASP A 116 14.02 -7.53 10.97
CA ASP A 116 15.05 -6.70 10.32
C ASP A 116 14.75 -6.35 8.87
N GLY A 117 13.56 -6.78 8.37
CA GLY A 117 13.14 -6.57 6.99
C GLY A 117 13.76 -7.54 5.99
N SER A 118 14.49 -8.57 6.44
CA SER A 118 15.20 -9.52 5.57
C SER A 118 14.27 -10.38 4.69
N GLN A 119 12.96 -10.31 4.90
CA GLN A 119 11.96 -10.96 4.06
C GLN A 119 11.75 -10.25 2.72
N PHE A 120 12.19 -9.01 2.59
CA PHE A 120 12.10 -8.18 1.40
C PHE A 120 13.44 -8.11 0.68
N ASP A 121 13.45 -8.09 -0.66
CA ASP A 121 14.68 -7.97 -1.45
C ASP A 121 15.31 -6.58 -1.34
N GLN A 122 14.49 -5.54 -1.11
CA GLN A 122 14.94 -4.16 -0.98
C GLN A 122 14.18 -3.40 0.09
N LEU A 123 14.91 -2.69 0.94
CA LEU A 123 14.37 -1.73 1.87
C LEU A 123 14.72 -0.32 1.41
N PHE A 124 13.69 0.51 1.19
CA PHE A 124 13.85 1.87 0.71
C PHE A 124 13.83 2.89 1.86
N VAL A 125 14.64 3.92 1.71
CA VAL A 125 14.61 5.10 2.59
C VAL A 125 14.22 6.36 1.80
N GLU A 126 13.95 7.44 2.53
CA GLU A 126 13.66 8.76 1.96
C GLU A 126 14.72 9.16 0.94
N GLY A 127 14.27 9.55 -0.26
CA GLY A 127 15.14 10.04 -1.34
C GLY A 127 15.82 8.96 -2.17
N ASP A 128 15.63 7.68 -1.83
CA ASP A 128 16.13 6.59 -2.67
C ASP A 128 15.59 6.66 -4.08
N VAL A 129 16.40 6.14 -5.00
CA VAL A 129 16.08 6.07 -6.42
C VAL A 129 15.94 4.62 -6.83
N LEU A 130 14.83 4.30 -7.49
CA LEU A 130 14.65 3.04 -8.20
C LEU A 130 14.55 3.30 -9.70
N MET A 131 14.95 2.32 -10.48
CA MET A 131 14.82 2.37 -11.94
C MET A 131 13.77 1.35 -12.38
N ILE A 132 12.97 1.73 -13.37
CA ILE A 132 12.05 0.84 -14.09
C ILE A 132 12.40 1.05 -15.58
N GLY A 133 13.21 0.15 -16.12
CA GLY A 133 13.82 0.38 -17.42
C GLY A 133 14.64 1.68 -17.43
N GLN A 134 14.20 2.66 -18.21
CA GLN A 134 14.83 3.98 -18.28
C GLN A 134 14.14 5.04 -17.40
N MET A 135 13.00 4.70 -16.80
CA MET A 135 12.31 5.62 -15.90
C MET A 135 12.99 5.65 -14.53
N ARG A 136 13.16 6.86 -14.03
CA ARG A 136 13.59 7.10 -12.67
C ARG A 136 12.40 7.27 -11.76
N GLY A 137 12.33 6.46 -10.71
CA GLY A 137 11.43 6.64 -9.57
C GLY A 137 12.19 7.18 -8.36
N THR A 138 11.51 7.97 -7.54
CA THR A 138 12.02 8.49 -6.27
C THR A 138 11.08 8.07 -5.15
N VAL A 139 11.65 7.68 -4.02
CA VAL A 139 10.91 7.25 -2.83
C VAL A 139 10.73 8.43 -1.89
N MET A 140 9.51 8.68 -1.46
CA MET A 140 9.18 9.63 -0.40
C MET A 140 8.65 8.87 0.81
N HIS A 141 9.22 9.09 1.99
CA HIS A 141 8.65 8.59 3.23
C HIS A 141 7.47 9.48 3.63
N THR A 142 6.29 8.88 3.68
CA THR A 142 5.00 9.56 3.93
C THR A 142 4.22 8.89 5.06
N PRO A 143 4.78 8.86 6.29
CA PRO A 143 4.18 8.20 7.44
C PRO A 143 2.93 8.93 7.92
N GLY A 144 2.15 8.25 8.75
CA GLY A 144 0.98 8.82 9.42
C GLY A 144 -0.20 7.86 9.45
N HIS A 145 -0.57 7.24 8.33
CA HIS A 145 -1.44 6.08 8.34
C HIS A 145 -0.75 4.89 9.04
N THR A 146 0.46 4.55 8.59
CA THR A 146 1.41 3.69 9.32
C THR A 146 2.76 4.39 9.45
N PRO A 147 3.66 3.96 10.35
CA PRO A 147 4.99 4.53 10.43
C PRO A 147 5.89 4.22 9.22
N ALA A 148 5.48 3.27 8.38
CA ALA A 148 6.28 2.75 7.27
C ALA A 148 5.77 3.15 5.88
N CYS A 149 4.71 3.98 5.79
CA CYS A 149 4.15 4.39 4.51
C CYS A 149 5.15 5.11 3.62
N LEU A 150 5.15 4.74 2.36
CA LEU A 150 5.91 5.38 1.28
C LEU A 150 4.98 5.89 0.19
N THR A 151 5.47 6.89 -0.54
CA THR A 151 4.96 7.30 -1.84
C THR A 151 6.06 7.07 -2.88
N TYR A 152 5.73 6.37 -3.97
CA TYR A 152 6.63 6.19 -5.10
C TYR A 152 6.29 7.22 -6.17
N VAL A 153 7.24 8.13 -6.47
CA VAL A 153 7.09 9.13 -7.54
C VAL A 153 7.86 8.65 -8.76
N ILE A 154 7.15 8.21 -9.79
CA ILE A 154 7.70 7.61 -11.01
C ILE A 154 7.31 8.48 -12.20
N GLY A 155 8.28 9.23 -12.77
CA GLY A 155 7.99 10.22 -13.79
C GLY A 155 7.06 11.33 -13.27
N ASP A 156 5.88 11.46 -13.88
CA ASP A 156 4.82 12.40 -13.49
C ASP A 156 3.70 11.76 -12.64
N ALA A 157 3.90 10.52 -12.18
CA ALA A 157 2.92 9.76 -11.40
C ALA A 157 3.41 9.52 -9.96
N ALA A 158 2.55 9.77 -8.97
CA ALA A 158 2.78 9.48 -7.56
C ALA A 158 1.81 8.41 -7.08
N PHE A 159 2.34 7.27 -6.60
CA PHE A 159 1.59 6.17 -6.00
C PHE A 159 1.64 6.34 -4.50
N VAL A 160 0.54 6.78 -3.91
CA VAL A 160 0.51 7.33 -2.55
C VAL A 160 0.04 6.33 -1.49
N GLY A 161 -0.33 5.10 -1.89
CA GLY A 161 -0.95 4.14 -1.00
C GLY A 161 -2.11 4.76 -0.22
N ASP A 162 -2.12 4.55 1.08
CA ASP A 162 -3.15 5.06 1.99
C ASP A 162 -2.81 6.43 2.62
N THR A 163 -1.90 7.20 2.03
CA THR A 163 -1.65 8.56 2.50
C THR A 163 -2.76 9.52 2.07
N LEU A 164 -3.22 9.40 0.81
CA LEU A 164 -4.33 10.17 0.24
C LEU A 164 -5.29 9.24 -0.50
N PHE A 165 -6.57 9.60 -0.49
CA PHE A 165 -7.60 8.99 -1.33
C PHE A 165 -8.13 10.00 -2.36
N MET A 166 -9.18 9.63 -3.09
CA MET A 166 -9.83 10.58 -4.01
C MET A 166 -10.25 11.85 -3.26
N PRO A 167 -10.26 13.02 -3.91
CA PRO A 167 -10.55 14.29 -3.25
C PRO A 167 -11.86 14.30 -2.45
N ASP A 168 -12.88 13.61 -2.94
CA ASP A 168 -14.20 13.48 -2.32
C ASP A 168 -14.26 12.47 -1.16
N PHE A 169 -13.16 11.72 -0.92
CA PHE A 169 -13.04 10.77 0.21
C PHE A 169 -12.01 11.21 1.25
N GLY A 170 -10.91 11.87 0.84
CA GLY A 170 -9.98 12.56 1.72
C GLY A 170 -8.68 11.79 2.00
N THR A 171 -8.50 11.29 3.23
CA THR A 171 -7.27 10.62 3.70
C THR A 171 -7.59 9.35 4.49
N ALA A 172 -6.61 8.46 4.64
CA ALA A 172 -6.73 7.28 5.48
C ALA A 172 -6.84 7.62 6.98
N ARG A 173 -7.18 6.61 7.77
CA ARG A 173 -7.15 6.60 9.23
C ARG A 173 -5.71 6.59 9.77
N CYS A 174 -5.55 7.03 11.02
CA CYS A 174 -4.26 7.12 11.70
C CYS A 174 -4.21 6.42 13.06
N ASP A 175 -5.24 5.67 13.43
CA ASP A 175 -5.37 5.00 14.73
C ASP A 175 -4.76 3.59 14.77
N CYS A 176 -4.11 3.16 13.70
CA CYS A 176 -3.28 1.96 13.74
C CYS A 176 -2.06 2.17 14.64
N PRO A 177 -1.54 1.12 15.30
CA PRO A 177 -0.35 1.23 16.14
C PRO A 177 0.83 1.89 15.41
N GLY A 178 1.27 3.04 15.94
CA GLY A 178 2.30 3.88 15.34
C GLY A 178 1.81 4.89 14.31
N GLY A 179 0.50 4.96 14.04
CA GLY A 179 -0.12 6.01 13.23
C GLY A 179 -0.19 7.35 13.96
N SER A 180 -0.35 8.44 13.21
CA SER A 180 -0.41 9.81 13.74
C SER A 180 -1.04 10.75 12.71
N SER A 181 -2.14 11.38 13.07
CA SER A 181 -2.82 12.38 12.25
C SER A 181 -1.95 13.63 12.02
N ASP A 182 -1.20 14.05 13.04
CA ASP A 182 -0.23 15.14 12.93
C ASP A 182 0.83 14.86 11.86
N THR A 183 1.40 13.67 11.89
CA THR A 183 2.42 13.21 10.93
C THR A 183 1.81 13.00 9.53
N LEU A 184 0.57 12.48 9.45
CA LEU A 184 -0.11 12.32 8.17
C LEU A 184 -0.31 13.64 7.46
N PHE A 185 -0.68 14.69 8.20
CA PHE A 185 -0.82 16.03 7.61
C PHE A 185 0.49 16.50 6.96
N ASP A 186 1.62 16.37 7.65
CA ASP A 186 2.93 16.76 7.11
C ASP A 186 3.30 15.93 5.87
N SER A 187 3.01 14.63 5.88
CA SER A 187 3.21 13.74 4.73
C SER A 187 2.35 14.14 3.54
N VAL A 188 1.10 14.49 3.77
CA VAL A 188 0.22 15.01 2.72
C VAL A 188 0.73 16.32 2.15
N GLN A 189 1.16 17.28 3.00
CA GLN A 189 1.73 18.54 2.52
C GLN A 189 2.99 18.31 1.66
N LYS A 190 3.80 17.31 2.01
CA LYS A 190 4.98 16.91 1.23
C LYS A 190 4.59 16.40 -0.17
N ILE A 191 3.54 15.58 -0.28
CA ILE A 191 2.99 15.15 -1.58
C ILE A 191 2.43 16.34 -2.34
N LEU A 192 1.67 17.21 -1.68
CA LEU A 192 1.07 18.39 -2.29
C LEU A 192 2.11 19.45 -2.71
N ALA A 193 3.38 19.35 -2.27
CA ALA A 193 4.47 20.18 -2.77
C ALA A 193 4.98 19.78 -4.17
N LEU A 194 4.56 18.62 -4.69
CA LEU A 194 4.83 18.24 -6.08
C LEU A 194 4.08 19.17 -7.05
N PRO A 195 4.49 19.23 -8.34
CA PRO A 195 3.80 20.03 -9.36
C PRO A 195 2.31 19.71 -9.44
N ASP A 196 1.47 20.69 -9.71
CA ASP A 196 0.01 20.54 -9.71
C ASP A 196 -0.50 19.51 -10.73
N GLU A 197 0.21 19.34 -11.84
CA GLU A 197 -0.05 18.36 -12.90
C GLU A 197 0.38 16.93 -12.55
N THR A 198 1.11 16.71 -11.44
CA THR A 198 1.49 15.37 -11.02
C THR A 198 0.24 14.52 -10.79
N ARG A 199 0.17 13.39 -11.50
CA ARG A 199 -0.92 12.42 -11.34
C ARG A 199 -0.74 11.70 -10.01
N ILE A 200 -1.83 11.54 -9.27
CA ILE A 200 -1.87 10.79 -8.01
C ILE A 200 -2.70 9.54 -8.23
N PHE A 201 -2.14 8.40 -7.86
CA PHE A 201 -2.77 7.09 -7.86
C PHE A 201 -2.94 6.61 -6.43
N VAL A 202 -4.20 6.39 -6.01
CA VAL A 202 -4.58 6.06 -4.63
C VAL A 202 -4.64 4.56 -4.40
N GLY A 203 -4.42 4.08 -3.16
CA GLY A 203 -4.46 2.66 -2.81
C GLY A 203 -5.87 2.08 -2.79
N HIS A 204 -6.89 2.87 -2.41
CA HIS A 204 -8.28 2.43 -2.28
C HIS A 204 -9.26 3.45 -2.81
N ASP A 205 -10.42 2.94 -3.26
CA ASP A 205 -11.59 3.77 -3.50
C ASP A 205 -12.88 3.09 -3.02
N TYR A 206 -13.59 3.77 -2.15
CA TYR A 206 -14.84 3.32 -1.54
C TYR A 206 -16.05 4.06 -2.11
N LYS A 207 -15.85 4.82 -3.21
CA LYS A 207 -16.80 5.81 -3.72
C LYS A 207 -17.03 6.95 -2.71
N ALA A 208 -17.94 7.85 -3.03
CA ALA A 208 -18.33 8.94 -2.15
C ALA A 208 -19.80 9.35 -2.44
N PRO A 209 -20.48 10.04 -1.52
CA PRO A 209 -21.80 10.56 -1.80
C PRO A 209 -21.83 11.43 -3.06
N GLY A 210 -22.61 11.00 -4.07
CA GLY A 210 -22.70 11.66 -5.37
C GLY A 210 -21.76 11.13 -6.46
N ARG A 211 -20.92 10.13 -6.14
CA ARG A 211 -20.08 9.42 -7.11
C ARG A 211 -20.36 7.91 -7.03
N ASP A 212 -21.05 7.39 -8.03
CA ASP A 212 -21.45 5.98 -8.09
C ASP A 212 -20.41 5.07 -8.78
N GLU A 213 -19.39 5.66 -9.42
CA GLU A 213 -18.32 4.93 -10.09
C GLU A 213 -17.03 4.97 -9.26
N PHE A 214 -16.23 3.91 -9.36
CA PHE A 214 -14.90 3.87 -8.77
C PHE A 214 -13.92 4.76 -9.54
N ALA A 215 -13.00 5.41 -8.83
CA ALA A 215 -11.96 6.25 -9.39
C ALA A 215 -10.69 6.15 -8.54
N TRP A 216 -9.54 6.19 -9.19
CA TRP A 216 -8.25 5.99 -8.51
C TRP A 216 -7.13 6.89 -9.04
N GLU A 217 -7.40 7.71 -10.05
CA GLU A 217 -6.46 8.69 -10.56
C GLU A 217 -7.01 10.11 -10.34
N THR A 218 -6.16 10.98 -9.84
CA THR A 218 -6.42 12.40 -9.66
C THR A 218 -5.11 13.19 -9.87
N THR A 219 -5.06 14.46 -9.48
CA THR A 219 -3.85 15.28 -9.57
C THR A 219 -3.56 16.00 -8.25
N VAL A 220 -2.31 16.44 -8.07
CA VAL A 220 -1.93 17.29 -6.94
C VAL A 220 -2.78 18.56 -6.90
N GLY A 221 -3.02 19.21 -8.05
CA GLY A 221 -3.87 20.40 -8.13
C GLY A 221 -5.32 20.13 -7.70
N ALA A 222 -5.89 18.99 -8.10
CA ALA A 222 -7.24 18.60 -7.68
C ALA A 222 -7.32 18.33 -6.18
N GLN A 223 -6.32 17.67 -5.62
CA GLN A 223 -6.22 17.44 -4.18
C GLN A 223 -6.15 18.75 -3.40
N LYS A 224 -5.30 19.69 -3.81
CA LYS A 224 -5.20 21.03 -3.19
C LYS A 224 -6.53 21.78 -3.22
N ALA A 225 -7.24 21.71 -4.34
CA ALA A 225 -8.47 22.45 -4.53
C ALA A 225 -9.67 21.85 -3.79
N ALA A 226 -9.80 20.51 -3.81
CA ALA A 226 -11.07 19.85 -3.51
C ALA A 226 -11.01 18.73 -2.47
N ASN A 227 -9.82 18.34 -1.96
CA ASN A 227 -9.77 17.27 -0.96
C ASN A 227 -10.53 17.71 0.32
N ILE A 228 -11.52 16.91 0.69
CA ILE A 228 -12.43 17.22 1.81
C ILE A 228 -11.74 17.29 3.17
N HIS A 229 -10.56 16.71 3.32
CA HIS A 229 -9.80 16.68 4.59
C HIS A 229 -8.67 17.71 4.64
N VAL A 230 -7.99 17.97 3.52
CA VAL A 230 -6.76 18.79 3.47
C VAL A 230 -6.79 19.88 2.41
N GLY A 231 -7.82 19.93 1.57
CA GLY A 231 -7.96 20.92 0.50
C GLY A 231 -8.39 22.29 0.99
N ALA A 232 -8.41 23.26 0.07
CA ALA A 232 -8.87 24.63 0.30
C ALA A 232 -8.17 25.34 1.48
N GLY A 233 -6.92 25.00 1.79
CA GLY A 233 -6.11 25.68 2.81
C GLY A 233 -6.48 25.33 4.25
N LYS A 234 -7.05 24.14 4.50
CA LYS A 234 -7.31 23.67 5.87
C LYS A 234 -6.04 23.62 6.69
N SER A 235 -6.13 24.05 7.95
CA SER A 235 -5.00 24.04 8.86
C SER A 235 -4.71 22.65 9.40
N LYS A 236 -3.51 22.46 9.94
CA LYS A 236 -3.09 21.20 10.57
C LYS A 236 -3.97 20.87 11.78
N GLU A 237 -4.29 21.89 12.59
CA GLU A 237 -5.15 21.74 13.78
C GLU A 237 -6.56 21.28 13.42
N GLU A 238 -7.15 21.85 12.35
CA GLU A 238 -8.46 21.43 11.84
C GLU A 238 -8.43 20.00 11.36
N PHE A 239 -7.38 19.62 10.62
CA PHE A 239 -7.20 18.26 10.12
C PHE A 239 -7.05 17.24 11.25
N VAL A 240 -6.15 17.50 12.21
CA VAL A 240 -5.90 16.59 13.36
C VAL A 240 -7.18 16.38 14.17
N ALA A 241 -7.89 17.46 14.53
CA ALA A 241 -9.12 17.37 15.29
C ALA A 241 -10.20 16.55 14.56
N MET A 242 -10.36 16.77 13.25
CA MET A 242 -11.29 16.02 12.41
C MET A 242 -10.89 14.54 12.33
N ARG A 243 -9.61 14.26 12.05
CA ARG A 243 -9.10 12.90 11.82
C ARG A 243 -9.21 12.05 13.10
N ASP A 244 -8.76 12.57 14.24
CA ASP A 244 -8.81 11.88 15.52
C ASP A 244 -10.27 11.60 15.95
N SER A 245 -11.18 12.58 15.75
CA SER A 245 -12.60 12.40 16.03
C SER A 245 -13.25 11.32 15.16
N ARG A 246 -12.88 11.27 13.87
CA ARG A 246 -13.41 10.27 12.94
C ARG A 246 -12.85 8.89 13.25
N ASP A 247 -11.55 8.77 13.48
CA ASP A 247 -10.88 7.49 13.74
C ASP A 247 -11.42 6.82 15.00
N ALA A 248 -11.71 7.56 16.05
CA ALA A 248 -12.33 7.05 17.28
C ALA A 248 -13.68 6.33 17.06
N THR A 249 -14.30 6.49 15.89
CA THR A 249 -15.60 5.87 15.54
C THR A 249 -15.46 4.69 14.56
N LEU A 250 -14.27 4.42 14.03
CA LEU A 250 -14.07 3.39 13.01
C LEU A 250 -13.86 2.00 13.63
N ALA A 251 -14.51 1.00 13.06
CA ALA A 251 -14.18 -0.39 13.34
C ALA A 251 -12.82 -0.76 12.72
N MET A 252 -12.14 -1.76 13.28
CA MET A 252 -10.90 -2.28 12.68
C MET A 252 -11.14 -2.87 11.30
N PRO A 253 -10.16 -2.80 10.37
CA PRO A 253 -10.25 -3.46 9.08
C PRO A 253 -10.58 -4.96 9.23
N LYS A 254 -11.45 -5.47 8.37
CA LYS A 254 -11.94 -6.87 8.47
C LYS A 254 -10.81 -7.90 8.42
N LEU A 255 -9.79 -7.65 7.64
CA LEU A 255 -8.65 -8.56 7.43
C LEU A 255 -7.40 -8.19 8.22
N ILE A 256 -7.46 -7.26 9.20
CA ILE A 256 -6.27 -6.81 9.93
C ILE A 256 -5.46 -7.96 10.53
N ILE A 257 -6.12 -8.97 11.07
CA ILE A 257 -5.45 -10.11 11.71
C ILE A 257 -4.66 -10.97 10.71
N PRO A 258 -5.26 -11.48 9.61
CA PRO A 258 -4.51 -12.23 8.62
C PRO A 258 -3.50 -11.36 7.86
N SER A 259 -3.89 -10.15 7.42
CA SER A 259 -3.07 -9.31 6.56
C SER A 259 -1.75 -8.90 7.22
N LEU A 260 -1.79 -8.43 8.45
CA LEU A 260 -0.56 -8.02 9.15
C LEU A 260 0.43 -9.18 9.31
N GLN A 261 -0.04 -10.39 9.64
CA GLN A 261 0.83 -11.56 9.80
C GLN A 261 1.50 -11.98 8.51
N VAL A 262 0.79 -11.90 7.39
CA VAL A 262 1.29 -12.26 6.06
C VAL A 262 2.16 -11.12 5.50
N ASN A 263 1.67 -9.89 5.54
CA ASN A 263 2.32 -8.77 4.88
C ASN A 263 3.61 -8.32 5.58
N MET A 264 3.72 -8.46 6.92
CA MET A 264 5.01 -8.22 7.60
C MET A 264 6.08 -9.27 7.24
N ARG A 265 5.70 -10.33 6.50
CA ARG A 265 6.57 -11.37 5.93
C ARG A 265 6.70 -11.25 4.41
N ALA A 266 6.57 -10.04 3.87
CA ALA A 266 6.59 -9.81 2.41
C ALA A 266 5.54 -10.63 1.64
N GLY A 267 4.36 -10.86 2.22
CA GLY A 267 3.29 -11.67 1.62
C GLY A 267 3.42 -13.18 1.86
N GLN A 268 4.46 -13.64 2.54
CA GLN A 268 4.64 -15.05 2.86
C GLN A 268 3.75 -15.47 4.03
N MET A 269 3.16 -16.66 3.93
CA MET A 269 2.46 -17.27 5.05
C MET A 269 3.44 -17.58 6.21
N PRO A 270 2.96 -17.63 7.48
CA PRO A 270 3.76 -18.16 8.56
C PRO A 270 4.26 -19.57 8.26
N ALA A 271 5.38 -19.95 8.90
CA ALA A 271 5.94 -21.29 8.73
C ALA A 271 4.90 -22.35 9.14
N PRO A 272 4.80 -23.47 8.36
CA PRO A 272 3.92 -24.57 8.72
C PRO A 272 4.38 -25.24 10.03
N ASP A 273 3.45 -25.88 10.71
CA ASP A 273 3.73 -26.72 11.87
C ASP A 273 4.39 -28.07 11.49
N GLU A 274 4.53 -28.97 12.46
CA GLU A 274 5.12 -30.30 12.27
C GLU A 274 4.29 -31.24 11.35
N HIS A 275 3.03 -30.88 11.08
CA HIS A 275 2.12 -31.61 10.18
C HIS A 275 2.03 -30.97 8.79
N GLY A 276 2.68 -29.84 8.59
CA GLY A 276 2.64 -29.06 7.34
C GLY A 276 1.47 -28.09 7.25
N ASP A 277 0.73 -27.88 8.34
CA ASP A 277 -0.41 -26.98 8.39
C ASP A 277 0.01 -25.56 8.76
N VAL A 278 -0.58 -24.57 8.09
CA VAL A 278 -0.32 -23.15 8.34
C VAL A 278 -1.45 -22.54 9.17
N PHE A 279 -1.07 -21.83 10.24
CA PHE A 279 -2.01 -21.17 11.13
C PHE A 279 -1.74 -19.67 11.24
N LEU A 280 -2.83 -18.89 11.31
CA LEU A 280 -2.81 -17.49 11.66
C LEU A 280 -3.31 -17.31 13.10
N LYS A 281 -2.56 -16.56 13.90
CA LYS A 281 -2.84 -16.33 15.32
C LYS A 281 -3.92 -15.25 15.48
N VAL A 282 -4.84 -15.45 16.42
CA VAL A 282 -5.81 -14.44 16.83
C VAL A 282 -5.42 -13.89 18.20
N PRO A 283 -4.92 -12.65 18.30
CA PRO A 283 -4.49 -12.05 19.57
C PRO A 283 -5.71 -11.52 20.32
N VAL A 284 -6.18 -12.25 21.31
CA VAL A 284 -7.37 -11.86 22.09
C VAL A 284 -7.09 -10.61 22.93
N ASN A 285 -7.89 -9.54 22.73
CA ASN A 285 -7.82 -8.24 23.43
C ASN A 285 -6.46 -7.51 23.29
N LYS A 286 -5.81 -7.61 22.13
CA LYS A 286 -4.51 -6.94 21.87
C LYS A 286 -4.50 -5.98 20.67
N LEU A 287 -5.58 -5.93 19.90
CA LEU A 287 -5.79 -4.98 18.80
C LEU A 287 -6.99 -4.10 19.10
#